data_d65894aadf4b76bd4be1c9489e31ca7d
#
_entry.id   d65894aadf4b76bd4be1c9489e31ca7d
#
_cell.length_a   1.000
_cell.length_b   1.000
_cell.length_c   1.000
_cell.angle_alpha   90.00
_cell.angle_beta   90.00
_cell.angle_gamma   90.00
#
_symmetry.space_group_name_H-M   'P 1'
#
loop_
_entity.id
_entity.type
_entity.pdbx_description
1 polymer ?
#
loop_
_entity_poly.entity_id
_entity_poly.type
_entity_poly.pdbx_seq_one_letter_code
_entity_poly.pdbx_strand_id
1 'polypeptide(L)'
;MNRAIAAAVLVFTVGLAGYTQLTRSPSSTSGGYYGLNQAKRGKDLYGKNCSSCHLDTLKANCSGENLNEPTYVCSKVGSAPPIIGATFMQRFYTVGDLYSRVRWTQPADNVAGLSTAENLDITAYLLQANGLSAGGELKEDVSAMKKMVLNPKSSTDTSAASGKEPLNDLGISEGYYTKAQAKRGEAYFYGSCAVCHTADPNSPNGNVDGSLRMGMLAGKNHSRSLFVGERWLTGASGIAARPQKWDTVADLYSKITSTQPANDMGGLSMQEYLDIIAYIVEQNGFPAGKQELKDNLNLMRNMTLDKGYERLFNGTDLTGWGFVIGNNCAPRPEGCAQTVPGSTFQVKDAMLYTSGRPHGYAYPLKQFGPNFTFRLEYRYAPYPGMQSDMDYYGNTGYLLFITKHEVWPRTMEIQNKAGFEMSIVQLDGHATYTYDDQLRERVRKPTGEWNAVQIVSKGNEVWTYLNGVQIAHVSAHDWPQSGYIGFEAESGMVYWRNIRIKPD
;
A
#
# COMPACT_ATOMS: atom_id res chain seq x y z
N MET A 1 81.10 -35.68 -29.08
CA MET A 1 80.15 -34.58 -29.29
C MET A 1 78.76 -35.08 -28.88
N ASN A 2 78.41 -34.87 -27.64
CA ASN A 2 77.18 -35.43 -27.05
C ASN A 2 76.06 -34.37 -27.10
N ARG A 3 74.93 -34.72 -27.62
CA ARG A 3 73.71 -33.97 -27.41
C ARG A 3 72.73 -34.82 -26.58
N ALA A 4 72.46 -34.33 -25.38
CA ALA A 4 71.47 -34.90 -24.49
C ALA A 4 70.10 -34.37 -24.89
N ILE A 5 69.14 -35.30 -24.99
CA ILE A 5 67.72 -34.96 -25.24
C ILE A 5 67.05 -34.89 -23.84
N ALA A 6 66.53 -33.76 -23.48
CA ALA A 6 65.75 -33.62 -22.27
C ALA A 6 64.27 -33.90 -22.58
N ALA A 7 63.72 -34.91 -21.94
CA ALA A 7 62.27 -35.20 -21.98
C ALA A 7 61.56 -34.32 -20.99
N ALA A 8 60.62 -33.49 -21.46
CA ALA A 8 59.71 -32.72 -20.62
C ALA A 8 58.52 -33.58 -20.22
N VAL A 9 58.37 -33.84 -18.94
CA VAL A 9 57.20 -34.48 -18.33
C VAL A 9 56.16 -33.38 -18.07
N LEU A 10 55.05 -33.40 -18.82
CA LEU A 10 53.89 -32.54 -18.57
C LEU A 10 53.09 -33.18 -17.43
N VAL A 11 53.09 -32.55 -16.24
CA VAL A 11 52.18 -32.89 -15.14
C VAL A 11 50.89 -32.08 -15.35
N PHE A 12 49.80 -32.79 -15.69
CA PHE A 12 48.46 -32.22 -15.67
C PHE A 12 48.00 -32.14 -14.19
N THR A 13 48.01 -30.92 -13.61
CA THR A 13 47.29 -30.66 -12.38
C THR A 13 45.84 -30.37 -12.69
N VAL A 14 44.95 -31.29 -12.34
CA VAL A 14 43.49 -31.07 -12.33
C VAL A 14 43.22 -30.07 -11.20
N GLY A 15 42.97 -28.82 -11.56
CA GLY A 15 42.51 -27.80 -10.62
C GLY A 15 41.07 -28.11 -10.21
N LEU A 16 40.89 -28.55 -8.96
CA LEU A 16 39.60 -28.47 -8.30
C LEU A 16 39.20 -26.98 -8.21
N ALA A 17 38.26 -26.56 -9.08
CA ALA A 17 37.60 -25.29 -8.92
C ALA A 17 36.80 -25.35 -7.63
N GLY A 18 37.40 -24.86 -6.55
CA GLY A 18 36.66 -24.57 -5.32
C GLY A 18 35.60 -23.53 -5.62
N TYR A 19 34.33 -23.90 -5.46
CA TYR A 19 33.25 -22.93 -5.35
C TYR A 19 33.50 -22.10 -4.08
N THR A 20 34.18 -21.00 -4.23
CA THR A 20 34.16 -19.95 -3.22
C THR A 20 32.75 -19.38 -3.20
N GLN A 21 31.95 -19.79 -2.21
CA GLN A 21 30.79 -19.02 -1.81
C GLN A 21 31.29 -17.60 -1.54
N LEU A 22 30.89 -16.70 -2.43
CA LEU A 22 31.00 -15.27 -2.17
C LEU A 22 30.04 -14.95 -1.02
N THR A 23 30.52 -15.07 0.21
CA THR A 23 29.91 -14.45 1.37
C THR A 23 30.03 -12.94 1.17
N ARG A 24 29.01 -12.35 0.52
CA ARG A 24 28.85 -10.92 0.49
C ARG A 24 28.55 -10.46 1.92
N SER A 25 29.53 -9.89 2.58
CA SER A 25 29.32 -9.16 3.83
C SER A 25 28.37 -7.99 3.56
N PRO A 26 27.22 -7.90 4.25
CA PRO A 26 26.40 -6.71 4.16
C PRO A 26 27.19 -5.55 4.76
N SER A 27 27.06 -4.37 4.16
CA SER A 27 27.57 -3.13 4.73
C SER A 27 27.01 -2.98 6.16
N SER A 28 27.86 -3.12 7.15
CA SER A 28 27.50 -3.25 8.55
C SER A 28 26.85 -1.98 9.10
N THR A 29 25.61 -2.08 9.54
CA THR A 29 25.25 -1.41 10.78
C THR A 29 26.01 -2.15 11.89
N SER A 30 26.77 -1.47 12.72
CA SER A 30 27.72 -2.04 13.70
C SER A 30 27.04 -2.80 14.87
N GLY A 31 25.89 -3.49 14.63
CA GLY A 31 25.09 -4.06 15.68
C GLY A 31 24.27 -5.32 15.36
N GLY A 32 24.32 -5.88 14.15
CA GLY A 32 23.50 -7.05 13.78
C GLY A 32 21.98 -6.79 13.78
N TYR A 33 21.19 -7.83 13.53
CA TYR A 33 19.77 -7.70 13.19
C TYR A 33 18.82 -8.14 14.31
N TYR A 34 19.23 -9.00 15.25
CA TYR A 34 18.35 -9.61 16.26
C TYR A 34 19.16 -10.13 17.46
N GLY A 35 18.51 -10.30 18.61
CA GLY A 35 19.11 -10.92 19.80
C GLY A 35 19.13 -12.45 19.73
N LEU A 36 20.23 -13.11 20.13
CA LEU A 36 20.35 -14.57 20.12
C LEU A 36 19.29 -15.25 21.00
N ASN A 37 19.03 -14.71 22.19
CA ASN A 37 18.00 -15.25 23.07
C ASN A 37 16.61 -15.05 22.49
N GLN A 38 16.39 -13.94 21.79
CA GLN A 38 15.15 -13.66 21.08
C GLN A 38 14.90 -14.68 19.97
N ALA A 39 15.91 -14.96 19.15
CA ALA A 39 15.79 -15.98 18.09
C ALA A 39 15.56 -17.38 18.66
N LYS A 40 16.14 -17.71 19.85
CA LYS A 40 15.90 -19.00 20.52
C LYS A 40 14.43 -19.12 20.95
N ARG A 41 13.87 -18.09 21.61
CA ARG A 41 12.42 -18.06 21.94
C ARG A 41 11.56 -18.17 20.68
N GLY A 42 11.95 -17.45 19.62
CA GLY A 42 11.28 -17.47 18.34
C GLY A 42 11.24 -18.83 17.66
N LYS A 43 12.30 -19.64 17.82
CA LYS A 43 12.33 -21.03 17.34
C LYS A 43 11.27 -21.89 18.02
N ASP A 44 11.12 -21.78 19.32
CA ASP A 44 10.11 -22.52 20.09
C ASP A 44 8.68 -22.10 19.71
N LEU A 45 8.47 -20.80 19.49
CA LEU A 45 7.21 -20.24 19.01
C LEU A 45 6.90 -20.66 17.57
N TYR A 46 7.90 -20.68 16.73
CA TYR A 46 7.79 -21.16 15.35
C TYR A 46 7.34 -22.62 15.30
N GLY A 47 7.95 -23.51 16.12
CA GLY A 47 7.55 -24.92 16.24
C GLY A 47 6.08 -25.09 16.63
N LYS A 48 5.53 -24.19 17.45
CA LYS A 48 4.14 -24.25 17.91
C LYS A 48 3.14 -23.70 16.89
N ASN A 49 3.50 -22.64 16.18
CA ASN A 49 2.53 -21.81 15.43
C ASN A 49 2.75 -21.86 13.91
N CYS A 50 3.89 -22.30 13.42
CA CYS A 50 4.28 -22.18 12.01
C CYS A 50 4.71 -23.50 11.37
N SER A 51 5.33 -24.40 12.15
CA SER A 51 5.96 -25.62 11.60
C SER A 51 4.95 -26.60 11.03
N SER A 52 3.70 -26.56 11.50
CA SER A 52 2.60 -27.35 10.90
C SER A 52 2.39 -27.07 9.42
N CYS A 53 2.68 -25.84 8.96
CA CYS A 53 2.56 -25.42 7.57
C CYS A 53 3.91 -25.30 6.86
N HIS A 54 4.93 -24.80 7.53
CA HIS A 54 6.22 -24.50 6.92
C HIS A 54 7.31 -25.56 7.21
N LEU A 55 6.95 -26.63 7.94
CA LEU A 55 7.83 -27.70 8.42
C LEU A 55 8.96 -27.18 9.32
N ASP A 56 9.54 -28.04 10.13
CA ASP A 56 10.68 -27.68 10.97
C ASP A 56 11.93 -27.28 10.16
N THR A 57 11.99 -27.73 8.91
CA THR A 57 13.06 -27.38 7.97
C THR A 57 12.92 -26.00 7.34
N LEU A 58 11.81 -25.29 7.53
CA LEU A 58 11.43 -24.03 6.85
C LEU A 58 11.36 -24.16 5.30
N LYS A 59 11.45 -25.37 4.77
CA LYS A 59 11.52 -25.66 3.31
C LYS A 59 10.23 -26.23 2.76
N ALA A 60 9.11 -26.09 3.46
CA ALA A 60 7.85 -26.59 2.94
C ALA A 60 7.59 -25.99 1.55
N ASN A 61 7.29 -26.85 0.60
CA ASN A 61 6.87 -26.44 -0.72
C ASN A 61 5.58 -27.19 -1.04
N CYS A 62 4.45 -26.50 -0.89
CA CYS A 62 3.16 -27.01 -1.31
C CYS A 62 2.85 -26.73 -2.79
N SER A 63 3.82 -26.26 -3.55
CA SER A 63 3.73 -26.11 -5.01
C SER A 63 4.36 -27.33 -5.70
N GLY A 64 3.59 -28.33 -5.95
CA GLY A 64 3.46 -29.03 -7.21
C GLY A 64 4.50 -30.04 -7.65
N GLU A 65 5.54 -30.47 -6.96
CA GLU A 65 6.40 -31.57 -7.46
C GLU A 65 6.53 -32.79 -6.54
N ASN A 66 6.00 -32.78 -5.34
CA ASN A 66 5.95 -33.94 -4.46
C ASN A 66 4.54 -34.16 -3.89
N LEU A 67 3.56 -34.32 -4.77
CA LEU A 67 2.19 -34.68 -4.41
C LEU A 67 2.07 -36.14 -3.89
N ASN A 68 3.16 -36.91 -3.82
CA ASN A 68 3.13 -38.28 -3.35
C ASN A 68 3.23 -38.42 -1.83
N GLU A 69 3.49 -37.36 -1.10
CA GLU A 69 3.24 -37.32 0.34
C GLU A 69 2.08 -36.37 0.61
N PRO A 70 0.88 -36.87 0.92
CA PRO A 70 -0.22 -36.03 1.36
C PRO A 70 0.12 -35.48 2.76
N THR A 71 0.99 -34.49 2.85
CA THR A 71 1.09 -33.75 4.08
C THR A 71 -0.23 -33.03 4.26
N TYR A 72 -0.98 -33.43 5.26
CA TYR A 72 -2.24 -32.87 5.77
C TYR A 72 -2.32 -31.32 5.74
N VAL A 73 -1.19 -30.68 5.68
CA VAL A 73 -0.96 -29.24 5.71
C VAL A 73 -1.26 -28.57 4.37
N CYS A 74 -0.80 -29.12 3.25
CA CYS A 74 -1.04 -28.52 1.93
C CYS A 74 -2.51 -28.58 1.52
N SER A 75 -3.26 -29.54 2.00
CA SER A 75 -4.70 -29.64 1.76
C SER A 75 -5.53 -28.61 2.53
N LYS A 76 -5.04 -28.14 3.69
CA LYS A 76 -5.74 -27.13 4.52
C LYS A 76 -5.50 -25.68 4.11
N VAL A 77 -4.28 -25.34 3.69
CA VAL A 77 -3.87 -23.94 3.45
C VAL A 77 -3.60 -23.63 1.98
N GLY A 78 -3.64 -24.62 1.10
CA GLY A 78 -3.49 -24.44 -0.35
C GLY A 78 -2.07 -24.08 -0.80
N SER A 79 -1.24 -23.46 0.04
CA SER A 79 0.18 -23.22 -0.23
C SER A 79 0.93 -22.77 1.03
N ALA A 80 2.04 -23.44 1.33
CA ALA A 80 3.01 -23.00 2.34
C ALA A 80 4.39 -22.90 1.66
N PRO A 81 4.81 -21.71 1.22
CA PRO A 81 6.09 -21.55 0.53
C PRO A 81 7.25 -21.72 1.50
N PRO A 82 8.45 -22.04 0.99
CA PRO A 82 9.68 -21.99 1.77
C PRO A 82 9.87 -20.59 2.39
N ILE A 83 10.27 -20.57 3.66
CA ILE A 83 10.56 -19.32 4.39
C ILE A 83 12.05 -19.25 4.78
N ILE A 84 12.90 -19.86 3.97
CA ILE A 84 14.36 -19.86 4.07
C ILE A 84 14.98 -19.72 2.67
N GLY A 85 16.17 -19.09 2.63
CA GLY A 85 16.98 -18.94 1.42
C GLY A 85 16.78 -17.62 0.68
N ALA A 86 17.54 -17.44 -0.39
CA ALA A 86 17.61 -16.18 -1.12
C ALA A 86 16.23 -15.72 -1.65
N THR A 87 15.46 -16.64 -2.24
CA THR A 87 14.13 -16.35 -2.78
C THR A 87 13.16 -15.84 -1.71
N PHE A 88 13.23 -16.39 -0.49
CA PHE A 88 12.43 -15.87 0.62
C PHE A 88 12.90 -14.48 1.05
N MET A 89 14.21 -14.32 1.24
CA MET A 89 14.78 -13.06 1.72
C MET A 89 14.62 -11.90 0.73
N GLN A 90 14.64 -12.18 -0.57
CA GLN A 90 14.43 -11.16 -1.61
C GLN A 90 13.03 -10.51 -1.57
N ARG A 91 12.07 -11.15 -0.90
CA ARG A 91 10.71 -10.59 -0.72
C ARG A 91 10.66 -9.42 0.23
N PHE A 92 11.68 -9.25 1.06
CA PHE A 92 11.70 -8.26 2.12
C PHE A 92 12.91 -7.34 1.94
N TYR A 93 12.64 -6.06 1.75
CA TYR A 93 13.71 -5.07 1.65
C TYR A 93 14.32 -4.76 3.01
N THR A 94 13.48 -4.74 4.06
CA THR A 94 13.88 -4.41 5.43
C THR A 94 13.35 -5.43 6.45
N VAL A 95 13.94 -5.42 7.65
CA VAL A 95 13.41 -6.18 8.80
C VAL A 95 11.97 -5.76 9.12
N GLY A 96 11.63 -4.47 8.95
CA GLY A 96 10.27 -3.98 9.17
C GLY A 96 9.25 -4.60 8.22
N ASP A 97 9.64 -4.91 6.98
CA ASP A 97 8.75 -5.57 6.02
C ASP A 97 8.49 -7.02 6.42
N LEU A 98 9.55 -7.74 6.82
CA LEU A 98 9.43 -9.12 7.32
C LEU A 98 8.57 -9.18 8.60
N TYR A 99 8.85 -8.31 9.57
CA TYR A 99 8.08 -8.21 10.80
C TYR A 99 6.60 -7.91 10.55
N SER A 100 6.30 -6.95 9.68
CA SER A 100 4.94 -6.61 9.30
C SER A 100 4.22 -7.79 8.65
N ARG A 101 4.92 -8.58 7.83
CA ARG A 101 4.36 -9.80 7.24
C ARG A 101 4.04 -10.83 8.32
N VAL A 102 4.96 -11.10 9.24
CA VAL A 102 4.72 -12.03 10.36
C VAL A 102 3.53 -11.57 11.20
N ARG A 103 3.55 -10.33 11.66
CA ARG A 103 2.55 -9.79 12.59
C ARG A 103 1.13 -9.76 12.01
N TRP A 104 0.97 -9.35 10.75
CA TRP A 104 -0.35 -9.02 10.21
C TRP A 104 -0.98 -10.09 9.33
N THR A 105 -0.24 -11.14 9.03
CA THR A 105 -0.74 -12.19 8.13
C THR A 105 -0.47 -13.61 8.62
N GLN A 106 0.22 -13.77 9.72
CA GLN A 106 0.62 -15.08 10.24
C GLN A 106 0.30 -15.23 11.74
N PRO A 107 0.01 -16.44 12.22
CA PRO A 107 -0.32 -17.64 11.43
C PRO A 107 -1.60 -17.43 10.61
N ALA A 108 -1.69 -18.05 9.44
CA ALA A 108 -2.81 -17.83 8.51
C ALA A 108 -4.18 -18.32 9.05
N ASP A 109 -4.17 -19.27 9.96
CA ASP A 109 -5.35 -19.82 10.66
C ASP A 109 -5.71 -19.04 11.93
N ASN A 110 -4.82 -18.17 12.42
CA ASN A 110 -5.03 -17.33 13.59
C ASN A 110 -4.35 -15.96 13.41
N VAL A 111 -4.78 -15.23 12.39
CA VAL A 111 -4.18 -13.92 12.04
C VAL A 111 -4.27 -12.96 13.22
N ALA A 112 -3.12 -12.34 13.55
CA ALA A 112 -2.93 -11.45 14.70
C ALA A 112 -3.17 -12.09 16.08
N GLY A 113 -3.21 -13.41 16.17
CA GLY A 113 -3.38 -14.14 17.45
C GLY A 113 -2.13 -14.17 18.33
N LEU A 114 -0.98 -13.76 17.79
CA LEU A 114 0.27 -13.68 18.53
C LEU A 114 0.51 -12.27 19.10
N SER A 115 1.06 -12.21 20.30
CA SER A 115 1.48 -10.94 20.89
C SER A 115 2.62 -10.27 20.10
N THR A 116 2.81 -8.98 20.31
CA THR A 116 3.94 -8.23 19.73
C THR A 116 5.29 -8.89 20.02
N ALA A 117 5.52 -9.31 21.27
CA ALA A 117 6.77 -9.96 21.67
C ALA A 117 7.00 -11.27 20.92
N GLU A 118 5.97 -12.11 20.78
CA GLU A 118 6.05 -13.37 20.03
C GLU A 118 6.33 -13.15 18.56
N ASN A 119 5.71 -12.14 17.95
CA ASN A 119 5.98 -11.76 16.55
C ASN A 119 7.42 -11.27 16.35
N LEU A 120 7.97 -10.50 17.30
CA LEU A 120 9.37 -10.07 17.28
C LEU A 120 10.32 -11.27 17.43
N ASP A 121 10.02 -12.20 18.34
CA ASP A 121 10.83 -13.40 18.56
C ASP A 121 10.83 -14.31 17.34
N ILE A 122 9.67 -14.56 16.71
CA ILE A 122 9.57 -15.33 15.46
C ILE A 122 10.34 -14.63 14.34
N THR A 123 10.22 -13.30 14.21
CA THR A 123 10.99 -12.54 13.21
C THR A 123 12.49 -12.72 13.42
N ALA A 124 12.97 -12.64 14.67
CA ALA A 124 14.37 -12.88 15.03
C ALA A 124 14.84 -14.28 14.63
N TYR A 125 14.01 -15.31 14.84
CA TYR A 125 14.31 -16.66 14.41
C TYR A 125 14.40 -16.80 12.89
N LEU A 126 13.48 -16.19 12.14
CA LEU A 126 13.53 -16.20 10.68
C LEU A 126 14.78 -15.50 10.14
N LEU A 127 15.21 -14.38 10.74
CA LEU A 127 16.48 -13.73 10.40
C LEU A 127 17.68 -14.63 10.67
N GLN A 128 17.71 -15.31 11.82
CA GLN A 128 18.75 -16.27 12.18
C GLN A 128 18.80 -17.43 11.18
N ALA A 129 17.66 -18.04 10.90
CA ALA A 129 17.55 -19.18 9.99
C ALA A 129 18.01 -18.81 8.56
N ASN A 130 17.87 -17.55 8.16
CA ASN A 130 18.32 -17.02 6.89
C ASN A 130 19.75 -16.44 6.92
N GLY A 131 20.53 -16.71 7.97
CA GLY A 131 21.97 -16.42 8.03
C GLY A 131 22.34 -14.97 8.34
N LEU A 132 21.42 -14.15 8.85
CA LEU A 132 21.70 -12.78 9.26
C LEU A 132 22.49 -12.76 10.59
N SER A 133 23.30 -11.72 10.81
CA SER A 133 24.12 -11.57 12.00
C SER A 133 23.30 -11.20 13.23
N ALA A 134 23.59 -11.81 14.36
CA ALA A 134 23.03 -11.44 15.65
C ALA A 134 23.57 -10.07 16.13
N GLY A 135 22.78 -9.38 16.93
CA GLY A 135 23.07 -8.08 17.52
C GLY A 135 22.20 -7.81 18.72
N GLY A 136 21.61 -6.64 18.82
CA GLY A 136 20.62 -6.29 19.84
C GLY A 136 19.26 -6.95 19.60
N GLU A 137 18.45 -7.09 20.65
CA GLU A 137 17.07 -7.57 20.50
C GLU A 137 16.23 -6.59 19.67
N LEU A 138 15.41 -7.12 18.77
CA LEU A 138 14.38 -6.37 18.08
C LEU A 138 13.38 -5.78 19.09
N LYS A 139 13.07 -4.52 18.91
CA LYS A 139 12.08 -3.79 19.69
C LYS A 139 10.88 -3.46 18.81
N GLU A 140 9.73 -3.18 19.42
CA GLU A 140 8.55 -2.72 18.69
C GLU A 140 8.73 -1.29 18.16
N ASP A 141 9.66 -1.12 17.24
CA ASP A 141 9.88 0.11 16.50
C ASP A 141 9.98 -0.22 15.01
N VAL A 142 8.82 -0.23 14.35
CA VAL A 142 8.74 -0.51 12.90
C VAL A 142 9.56 0.49 12.10
N SER A 143 9.65 1.75 12.54
CA SER A 143 10.43 2.78 11.85
C SER A 143 11.94 2.51 11.93
N ALA A 144 12.42 2.02 13.07
CA ALA A 144 13.80 1.56 13.21
C ALA A 144 14.05 0.28 12.39
N MET A 145 13.13 -0.71 12.45
CA MET A 145 13.24 -1.95 11.67
C MET A 145 13.21 -1.70 10.16
N LYS A 146 12.51 -0.69 9.67
CA LYS A 146 12.53 -0.28 8.25
C LYS A 146 13.86 0.32 7.79
N LYS A 147 14.72 0.74 8.70
CA LYS A 147 16.09 1.17 8.40
C LYS A 147 17.09 0.01 8.36
N MET A 148 16.70 -1.16 8.87
CA MET A 148 17.52 -2.38 8.88
C MET A 148 17.37 -3.12 7.56
N VAL A 149 18.23 -2.80 6.59
CA VAL A 149 18.16 -3.31 5.21
C VAL A 149 18.60 -4.76 5.15
N LEU A 150 17.76 -5.64 4.61
CA LEU A 150 18.05 -7.07 4.39
C LEU A 150 18.68 -7.32 3.03
N ASN A 151 18.22 -6.61 2.00
CA ASN A 151 18.71 -6.70 0.64
C ASN A 151 19.15 -5.31 0.16
N PRO A 152 20.43 -4.94 0.29
CA PRO A 152 20.91 -3.68 -0.27
C PRO A 152 20.72 -3.74 -1.79
N LYS A 153 20.05 -2.74 -2.35
CA LYS A 153 19.91 -2.59 -3.81
C LYS A 153 21.30 -2.71 -4.43
N SER A 154 21.42 -3.52 -5.47
CA SER A 154 22.64 -3.57 -6.28
C SER A 154 22.97 -2.14 -6.71
N SER A 155 24.14 -1.65 -6.31
CA SER A 155 24.62 -0.30 -6.58
C SER A 155 25.06 -0.13 -8.04
N THR A 156 24.17 -0.36 -8.99
CA THR A 156 24.39 0.01 -10.40
C THR A 156 23.56 1.23 -10.81
N ASP A 157 22.84 1.84 -9.89
CA ASP A 157 22.28 3.18 -10.05
C ASP A 157 23.18 4.21 -9.33
N THR A 158 24.40 4.38 -9.83
CA THR A 158 25.17 5.60 -9.64
C THR A 158 24.70 6.67 -10.62
N SER A 159 23.45 7.08 -10.50
CA SER A 159 23.01 8.41 -10.86
C SER A 159 22.29 9.03 -9.68
N ALA A 160 23.03 9.23 -8.59
CA ALA A 160 22.75 10.33 -7.70
C ALA A 160 23.00 11.59 -8.52
N ALA A 161 22.02 11.97 -9.30
CA ALA A 161 21.96 13.29 -9.88
C ALA A 161 21.88 14.28 -8.73
N SER A 162 23.03 14.86 -8.41
CA SER A 162 23.11 16.20 -7.88
C SER A 162 22.59 17.13 -8.98
N GLY A 163 21.32 17.33 -9.00
CA GLY A 163 20.60 18.24 -9.86
C GLY A 163 19.20 18.25 -9.33
N LYS A 164 18.79 19.34 -8.69
CA LYS A 164 17.39 19.70 -8.60
C LYS A 164 16.88 19.85 -10.04
N GLU A 165 16.48 18.74 -10.66
CA GLU A 165 15.47 18.82 -11.69
C GLU A 165 14.25 19.42 -10.98
N PRO A 166 13.69 20.52 -11.46
CA PRO A 166 12.40 20.96 -10.95
C PRO A 166 11.46 19.76 -11.14
N LEU A 167 10.75 19.38 -10.08
CA LEU A 167 9.61 18.47 -10.13
C LEU A 167 8.54 19.18 -10.98
N ASN A 168 8.79 19.22 -12.28
CA ASN A 168 7.93 19.85 -13.26
C ASN A 168 6.68 19.01 -13.36
N ASP A 169 5.60 19.61 -12.86
CA ASP A 169 4.25 19.43 -13.38
C ASP A 169 3.81 17.97 -13.51
N LEU A 170 3.87 17.23 -12.40
CA LEU A 170 3.01 16.08 -12.24
C LEU A 170 1.61 16.64 -12.03
N GLY A 171 0.96 17.01 -13.14
CA GLY A 171 -0.45 17.34 -13.12
C GLY A 171 -1.19 16.23 -12.37
N ILE A 172 -2.17 16.57 -11.59
CA ILE A 172 -2.99 15.65 -10.80
C ILE A 172 -3.56 14.52 -11.67
N SER A 173 -3.61 14.73 -12.99
CA SER A 173 -4.09 13.82 -14.03
C SER A 173 -3.01 12.98 -14.73
N GLU A 174 -1.72 13.06 -14.37
CA GLU A 174 -0.68 12.25 -15.02
C GLU A 174 -0.79 10.76 -14.67
N GLY A 175 -0.47 9.91 -15.66
CA GLY A 175 -0.48 8.46 -15.48
C GLY A 175 0.60 7.97 -14.51
N TYR A 176 0.51 6.72 -14.14
CA TYR A 176 1.30 6.12 -13.06
C TYR A 176 2.57 5.43 -13.52
N TYR A 177 2.79 5.29 -14.83
CA TYR A 177 3.86 4.51 -15.43
C TYR A 177 4.26 5.13 -16.77
N THR A 178 5.41 4.77 -17.33
CA THR A 178 5.77 5.14 -18.70
C THR A 178 5.39 4.04 -19.70
N LYS A 179 5.14 4.43 -20.97
CA LYS A 179 4.91 3.44 -22.04
C LYS A 179 6.08 2.46 -22.19
N ALA A 180 7.31 2.94 -22.00
CA ALA A 180 8.49 2.09 -22.05
C ALA A 180 8.47 1.03 -20.93
N GLN A 181 8.07 1.43 -19.73
CA GLN A 181 7.91 0.52 -18.61
C GLN A 181 6.84 -0.54 -18.86
N ALA A 182 5.66 -0.14 -19.34
CA ALA A 182 4.59 -1.07 -19.70
C ALA A 182 5.02 -2.04 -20.80
N LYS A 183 5.80 -1.58 -21.78
CA LYS A 183 6.32 -2.44 -22.86
C LYS A 183 7.31 -3.50 -22.36
N ARG A 184 8.16 -3.17 -21.40
CA ARG A 184 9.00 -4.19 -20.71
C ARG A 184 8.13 -5.18 -19.94
N GLY A 185 7.12 -4.66 -19.23
CA GLY A 185 6.16 -5.46 -18.47
C GLY A 185 5.34 -6.43 -19.31
N GLU A 186 5.02 -6.07 -20.56
CA GLU A 186 4.37 -6.97 -21.51
C GLU A 186 5.19 -8.24 -21.71
N ALA A 187 6.50 -8.12 -21.94
CA ALA A 187 7.36 -9.29 -22.15
C ALA A 187 7.42 -10.20 -20.91
N TYR A 188 7.54 -9.62 -19.71
CA TYR A 188 7.53 -10.37 -18.46
C TYR A 188 6.17 -11.00 -18.17
N PHE A 189 5.07 -10.30 -18.46
CA PHE A 189 3.72 -10.82 -18.31
C PHE A 189 3.49 -12.07 -19.14
N TYR A 190 3.87 -12.03 -20.44
CA TYR A 190 3.74 -13.21 -21.31
C TYR A 190 4.66 -14.35 -20.91
N GLY A 191 5.83 -14.07 -20.35
CA GLY A 191 6.75 -15.08 -19.84
C GLY A 191 6.30 -15.77 -18.55
N SER A 192 5.61 -15.05 -17.66
CA SER A 192 5.35 -15.52 -16.30
C SER A 192 3.87 -15.62 -15.93
N CYS A 193 2.99 -14.85 -16.55
CA CYS A 193 1.60 -14.70 -16.13
C CYS A 193 0.59 -15.20 -17.16
N ALA A 194 0.86 -15.01 -18.45
CA ALA A 194 -0.07 -15.31 -19.54
C ALA A 194 -0.41 -16.80 -19.67
N VAL A 195 0.38 -17.68 -19.08
CA VAL A 195 0.07 -19.12 -18.99
C VAL A 195 -1.24 -19.37 -18.25
N CYS A 196 -1.57 -18.54 -17.25
CA CYS A 196 -2.79 -18.63 -16.46
C CYS A 196 -3.74 -17.45 -16.67
N HIS A 197 -3.22 -16.33 -17.12
CA HIS A 197 -3.97 -15.10 -17.32
C HIS A 197 -3.83 -14.58 -18.75
N THR A 198 -4.83 -13.89 -19.25
CA THR A 198 -4.78 -13.23 -20.54
C THR A 198 -5.14 -11.75 -20.41
N ALA A 199 -4.50 -10.94 -21.25
CA ALA A 199 -4.86 -9.55 -21.43
C ALA A 199 -6.01 -9.36 -22.46
N ASP A 200 -6.39 -10.41 -23.20
CA ASP A 200 -7.49 -10.33 -24.16
C ASP A 200 -8.85 -10.47 -23.46
N PRO A 201 -9.64 -9.38 -23.36
CA PRO A 201 -10.96 -9.41 -22.74
C PRO A 201 -11.98 -10.26 -23.52
N ASN A 202 -11.70 -10.56 -24.81
CA ASN A 202 -12.58 -11.34 -25.67
C ASN A 202 -12.25 -12.84 -25.62
N SER A 203 -11.19 -13.23 -24.94
CA SER A 203 -10.87 -14.64 -24.76
C SER A 203 -11.95 -15.36 -23.97
N PRO A 204 -12.67 -16.33 -24.56
CA PRO A 204 -13.85 -16.95 -23.94
C PRO A 204 -13.52 -17.66 -22.64
N ASN A 205 -12.28 -18.03 -22.41
CA ASN A 205 -11.85 -18.78 -21.23
C ASN A 205 -10.83 -18.03 -20.36
N GLY A 206 -10.47 -16.81 -20.73
CA GLY A 206 -9.35 -16.13 -20.11
C GLY A 206 -8.01 -16.84 -20.37
N ASN A 207 -7.92 -17.65 -21.41
CA ASN A 207 -6.75 -18.44 -21.78
C ASN A 207 -6.10 -17.89 -23.03
N VAL A 208 -4.79 -17.98 -23.05
CA VAL A 208 -4.02 -17.65 -24.24
C VAL A 208 -4.16 -18.69 -25.34
N ASP A 209 -4.25 -19.98 -24.97
CA ASP A 209 -4.22 -21.07 -25.97
C ASP A 209 -5.12 -22.26 -25.65
N GLY A 210 -5.89 -22.24 -24.57
CA GLY A 210 -6.70 -23.40 -24.18
C GLY A 210 -5.91 -24.67 -23.87
N SER A 211 -4.60 -24.55 -23.68
CA SER A 211 -3.71 -25.70 -23.55
C SER A 211 -3.92 -26.54 -22.31
N LEU A 212 -3.42 -27.76 -22.34
CA LEU A 212 -3.48 -28.74 -21.26
C LEU A 212 -3.01 -28.24 -19.90
N ARG A 213 -2.11 -27.25 -19.85
CA ARG A 213 -1.64 -26.65 -18.61
C ARG A 213 -2.74 -26.01 -17.81
N MET A 214 -3.74 -25.50 -18.48
CA MET A 214 -4.87 -24.85 -17.90
C MET A 214 -5.88 -25.85 -17.35
N GLY A 215 -6.02 -27.01 -17.96
CA GLY A 215 -6.84 -28.10 -17.45
C GLY A 215 -6.32 -28.67 -16.13
N MET A 216 -4.99 -28.63 -15.90
CA MET A 216 -4.37 -29.10 -14.67
C MET A 216 -4.49 -28.10 -13.51
N LEU A 217 -4.49 -26.80 -13.79
CA LEU A 217 -4.61 -25.74 -12.77
C LEU A 217 -6.04 -25.28 -12.54
N ALA A 218 -6.93 -25.51 -13.51
CA ALA A 218 -8.33 -25.21 -13.44
C ALA A 218 -9.13 -26.45 -13.04
N GLY A 219 -9.09 -26.82 -11.79
CA GLY A 219 -10.23 -27.56 -11.25
C GLY A 219 -11.51 -26.76 -11.56
N LYS A 220 -12.66 -27.42 -11.68
CA LYS A 220 -13.96 -26.83 -12.02
C LYS A 220 -14.32 -25.55 -11.23
N ASN A 221 -13.57 -25.20 -10.20
CA ASN A 221 -13.79 -24.10 -9.28
C ASN A 221 -12.74 -22.96 -9.37
N HIS A 222 -11.79 -22.99 -10.27
CA HIS A 222 -10.86 -21.88 -10.46
C HIS A 222 -11.41 -20.91 -11.48
N SER A 223 -12.11 -19.89 -11.00
CA SER A 223 -12.48 -18.75 -11.83
C SER A 223 -11.20 -18.01 -12.20
N ARG A 224 -10.83 -18.08 -13.47
CA ARG A 224 -9.71 -17.31 -14.00
C ARG A 224 -10.10 -15.85 -14.03
N SER A 225 -9.35 -15.05 -13.32
CA SER A 225 -9.54 -13.61 -13.34
C SER A 225 -8.85 -13.05 -14.59
N LEU A 226 -9.60 -12.36 -15.43
CA LEU A 226 -9.01 -11.49 -16.44
C LEU A 226 -8.27 -10.36 -15.73
N PHE A 227 -7.06 -10.02 -16.21
CA PHE A 227 -6.34 -8.84 -15.73
C PHE A 227 -6.85 -7.55 -16.37
N VAL A 228 -7.79 -7.63 -17.27
CA VAL A 228 -8.31 -6.49 -18.02
C VAL A 228 -9.79 -6.28 -17.70
N GLY A 229 -10.19 -5.03 -17.53
CA GLY A 229 -11.57 -4.61 -17.34
C GLY A 229 -12.01 -4.51 -15.88
N GLU A 230 -13.24 -4.01 -15.69
CA GLU A 230 -13.81 -3.76 -14.36
C GLU A 230 -13.89 -4.99 -13.47
N ARG A 231 -14.20 -6.14 -14.07
CA ARG A 231 -14.37 -7.39 -13.33
C ARG A 231 -13.13 -7.79 -12.56
N TRP A 232 -11.95 -7.50 -13.10
CA TRP A 232 -10.71 -7.77 -12.42
C TRP A 232 -10.37 -6.69 -11.39
N LEU A 233 -10.55 -5.41 -11.73
CA LEU A 233 -10.30 -4.28 -10.82
C LEU A 233 -11.29 -4.26 -9.64
N THR A 234 -12.54 -4.70 -9.85
CA THR A 234 -13.57 -4.69 -8.80
C THR A 234 -13.60 -5.96 -7.97
N GLY A 235 -12.72 -6.94 -8.22
CA GLY A 235 -12.74 -8.22 -7.50
C GLY A 235 -14.02 -9.03 -7.76
N ALA A 236 -14.11 -9.56 -8.91
CA ALA A 236 -15.05 -10.49 -9.58
C ALA A 236 -16.24 -11.15 -8.87
N SER A 237 -16.71 -10.71 -7.73
CA SER A 237 -17.74 -11.45 -6.99
C SER A 237 -19.09 -10.77 -6.88
N GLY A 238 -19.41 -9.76 -7.70
CA GLY A 238 -20.78 -9.24 -7.82
C GLY A 238 -21.47 -8.81 -6.50
N ILE A 239 -20.77 -8.81 -5.41
CA ILE A 239 -21.28 -8.38 -4.10
C ILE A 239 -21.00 -6.89 -3.97
N ALA A 240 -22.02 -6.13 -4.22
CA ALA A 240 -22.05 -4.65 -4.27
C ALA A 240 -21.64 -3.93 -2.97
N ALA A 241 -21.09 -4.60 -1.98
CA ALA A 241 -20.87 -4.03 -0.65
C ALA A 241 -19.51 -4.37 0.00
N ARG A 242 -18.55 -4.90 -0.75
CA ARG A 242 -17.18 -5.03 -0.20
C ARG A 242 -16.31 -3.94 -0.77
N PRO A 243 -15.45 -3.28 0.05
CA PRO A 243 -14.46 -2.36 -0.48
C PRO A 243 -13.67 -3.08 -1.58
N GLN A 244 -13.49 -2.40 -2.69
CA GLN A 244 -12.84 -2.95 -3.88
C GLN A 244 -11.49 -3.54 -3.47
N LYS A 245 -11.25 -4.76 -3.90
CA LYS A 245 -10.08 -5.52 -3.44
C LYS A 245 -8.75 -4.86 -3.80
N TRP A 246 -8.76 -4.01 -4.83
CA TRP A 246 -7.60 -3.27 -5.33
C TRP A 246 -8.00 -1.86 -5.76
N ASP A 247 -8.23 -1.01 -4.78
CA ASP A 247 -8.57 0.40 -5.00
C ASP A 247 -7.40 1.21 -5.55
N THR A 248 -6.17 0.73 -5.28
CA THR A 248 -4.95 1.44 -5.61
C THR A 248 -3.90 0.53 -6.24
N VAL A 249 -2.93 1.13 -6.91
CA VAL A 249 -1.75 0.42 -7.41
C VAL A 249 -1.01 -0.30 -6.27
N ALA A 250 -1.02 0.26 -5.05
CA ALA A 250 -0.41 -0.39 -3.89
C ALA A 250 -1.08 -1.72 -3.52
N ASP A 251 -2.40 -1.82 -3.65
CA ASP A 251 -3.11 -3.07 -3.36
C ASP A 251 -2.79 -4.12 -4.41
N LEU A 252 -2.75 -3.72 -5.68
CA LEU A 252 -2.34 -4.58 -6.78
C LEU A 252 -0.89 -5.04 -6.61
N TYR A 253 0.03 -4.11 -6.33
CA TYR A 253 1.43 -4.38 -6.06
C TYR A 253 1.61 -5.37 -4.91
N SER A 254 0.99 -5.09 -3.77
CA SER A 254 1.07 -5.97 -2.59
C SER A 254 0.54 -7.38 -2.90
N LYS A 255 -0.54 -7.48 -3.69
CA LYS A 255 -1.10 -8.77 -4.10
C LYS A 255 -0.15 -9.52 -5.03
N ILE A 256 0.34 -8.88 -6.08
CA ILE A 256 1.19 -9.54 -7.08
C ILE A 256 2.52 -9.97 -6.46
N THR A 257 3.21 -9.08 -5.75
CA THR A 257 4.51 -9.39 -5.15
C THR A 257 4.46 -10.46 -4.06
N SER A 258 3.31 -10.62 -3.39
CA SER A 258 3.17 -11.60 -2.31
C SER A 258 2.65 -12.96 -2.75
N THR A 259 2.05 -13.09 -3.95
CA THR A 259 1.36 -14.34 -4.35
C THR A 259 1.61 -14.78 -5.78
N GLN A 260 2.33 -14.00 -6.59
CA GLN A 260 2.51 -14.28 -8.01
C GLN A 260 3.99 -14.21 -8.44
N PRO A 261 4.39 -14.96 -9.48
CA PRO A 261 3.68 -16.08 -10.10
C PRO A 261 3.41 -17.20 -9.08
N ALA A 262 2.27 -17.85 -9.14
CA ALA A 262 1.87 -18.83 -8.11
C ALA A 262 2.80 -20.08 -8.06
N ASN A 263 3.43 -20.41 -9.18
CA ASN A 263 4.39 -21.51 -9.30
C ASN A 263 5.84 -21.10 -8.96
N ASP A 264 6.11 -19.79 -8.86
CA ASP A 264 7.45 -19.26 -8.54
C ASP A 264 7.32 -17.93 -7.78
N MET A 265 6.70 -18.00 -6.60
CA MET A 265 6.45 -16.81 -5.76
C MET A 265 7.77 -16.16 -5.33
N GLY A 266 7.98 -14.92 -5.78
CA GLY A 266 9.21 -14.15 -5.53
C GLY A 266 10.35 -14.48 -6.50
N GLY A 267 10.09 -15.22 -7.58
CA GLY A 267 11.06 -15.51 -8.63
C GLY A 267 11.38 -14.33 -9.55
N LEU A 268 10.55 -13.29 -9.50
CA LEU A 268 10.76 -12.06 -10.26
C LEU A 268 11.52 -11.01 -9.43
N SER A 269 12.35 -10.22 -10.09
CA SER A 269 12.97 -9.05 -9.46
C SER A 269 11.90 -7.97 -9.21
N MET A 270 12.19 -7.04 -8.30
CA MET A 270 11.28 -5.93 -8.00
C MET A 270 10.97 -5.09 -9.24
N GLN A 271 11.94 -4.87 -10.11
CA GLN A 271 11.74 -4.13 -11.36
C GLN A 271 10.78 -4.87 -12.31
N GLU A 272 10.90 -6.18 -12.43
CA GLU A 272 10.00 -6.99 -13.25
C GLU A 272 8.57 -6.94 -12.72
N TYR A 273 8.38 -6.98 -11.39
CA TYR A 273 7.06 -6.77 -10.80
C TYR A 273 6.48 -5.40 -11.13
N LEU A 274 7.27 -4.32 -11.00
CA LEU A 274 6.84 -2.97 -11.32
C LEU A 274 6.48 -2.82 -12.81
N ASP A 275 7.28 -3.41 -13.68
CA ASP A 275 7.06 -3.39 -15.13
C ASP A 275 5.77 -4.16 -15.50
N ILE A 276 5.54 -5.36 -14.90
CA ILE A 276 4.30 -6.13 -15.08
C ILE A 276 3.09 -5.33 -14.60
N ILE A 277 3.19 -4.68 -13.44
CA ILE A 277 2.10 -3.85 -12.91
C ILE A 277 1.80 -2.69 -13.85
N ALA A 278 2.83 -2.03 -14.38
CA ALA A 278 2.67 -0.97 -15.37
C ALA A 278 1.90 -1.46 -16.61
N TYR A 279 2.25 -2.64 -17.14
CA TYR A 279 1.53 -3.28 -18.23
C TYR A 279 0.07 -3.60 -17.89
N ILE A 280 -0.20 -4.17 -16.71
CA ILE A 280 -1.56 -4.47 -16.27
C ILE A 280 -2.40 -3.18 -16.15
N VAL A 281 -1.84 -2.12 -15.58
CA VAL A 281 -2.49 -0.81 -15.45
C VAL A 281 -2.79 -0.21 -16.82
N GLU A 282 -1.86 -0.33 -17.80
CA GLU A 282 -2.08 0.05 -19.20
C GLU A 282 -3.24 -0.72 -19.84
N GLN A 283 -3.24 -2.04 -19.69
CA GLN A 283 -4.30 -2.90 -20.27
C GLN A 283 -5.67 -2.64 -19.64
N ASN A 284 -5.72 -2.04 -18.45
CA ASN A 284 -6.95 -1.58 -17.83
C ASN A 284 -7.37 -0.16 -18.25
N GLY A 285 -6.65 0.46 -19.19
CA GLY A 285 -7.00 1.73 -19.79
C GLY A 285 -6.60 2.97 -19.00
N PHE A 286 -5.72 2.83 -18.01
CA PHE A 286 -5.15 3.99 -17.32
C PHE A 286 -4.04 4.61 -18.19
N PRO A 287 -3.95 5.96 -18.24
CA PRO A 287 -2.99 6.62 -19.10
C PRO A 287 -1.55 6.44 -18.61
N ALA A 288 -0.61 6.46 -19.54
CA ALA A 288 0.81 6.58 -19.24
C ALA A 288 1.13 8.02 -18.79
N GLY A 289 2.10 8.13 -17.91
CA GLY A 289 2.70 9.39 -17.44
C GLY A 289 4.13 9.56 -17.95
N LYS A 290 4.82 10.52 -17.34
CA LYS A 290 6.21 10.86 -17.68
C LYS A 290 7.24 10.08 -16.83
N GLN A 291 6.83 9.52 -15.70
CA GLN A 291 7.70 8.81 -14.78
C GLN A 291 7.36 7.33 -14.69
N GLU A 292 8.37 6.52 -14.48
CA GLU A 292 8.19 5.09 -14.20
C GLU A 292 7.62 4.86 -12.81
N LEU A 293 6.77 3.87 -12.70
CA LEU A 293 6.30 3.34 -11.43
C LEU A 293 7.52 2.85 -10.63
N LYS A 294 7.66 3.35 -9.41
CA LYS A 294 8.79 3.03 -8.51
C LYS A 294 8.30 2.25 -7.30
N ASP A 295 9.20 1.50 -6.68
CA ASP A 295 8.96 0.79 -5.43
C ASP A 295 8.77 1.78 -4.26
N ASN A 296 7.58 2.37 -4.21
CA ASN A 296 7.16 3.25 -3.13
C ASN A 296 5.68 2.99 -2.82
N LEU A 297 5.43 2.13 -1.85
CA LEU A 297 4.10 1.70 -1.50
C LEU A 297 3.19 2.86 -1.05
N ASN A 298 3.74 3.83 -0.32
CA ASN A 298 2.97 4.99 0.14
C ASN A 298 2.55 5.89 -1.04
N LEU A 299 3.45 6.07 -2.02
CA LEU A 299 3.09 6.80 -3.24
C LEU A 299 2.03 6.04 -4.05
N MET A 300 2.17 4.73 -4.20
CA MET A 300 1.21 3.87 -4.89
C MET A 300 -0.19 3.88 -4.24
N ARG A 301 -0.29 4.19 -2.93
CA ARG A 301 -1.57 4.37 -2.23
C ARG A 301 -2.37 5.57 -2.75
N ASN A 302 -1.73 6.53 -3.40
CA ASN A 302 -2.39 7.67 -4.04
C ASN A 302 -2.66 7.45 -5.54
N MET A 303 -2.36 6.27 -6.08
CA MET A 303 -2.59 5.90 -7.47
C MET A 303 -3.87 5.06 -7.55
N THR A 304 -5.01 5.71 -7.74
CA THR A 304 -6.32 5.03 -7.78
C THR A 304 -6.47 4.14 -9.00
N LEU A 305 -7.06 2.96 -8.79
CA LEU A 305 -7.53 2.05 -9.85
C LEU A 305 -9.07 2.11 -10.02
N ASP A 306 -9.75 2.98 -9.29
CA ASP A 306 -11.17 3.22 -9.46
C ASP A 306 -11.46 3.91 -10.80
N LYS A 307 -12.18 3.24 -11.69
CA LYS A 307 -12.53 3.82 -13.00
C LYS A 307 -13.47 5.01 -12.87
N GLY A 308 -13.18 6.04 -13.64
CA GLY A 308 -13.94 7.29 -13.63
C GLY A 308 -13.58 8.23 -12.50
N TYR A 309 -12.72 7.83 -11.55
CA TYR A 309 -12.21 8.72 -10.53
C TYR A 309 -10.95 9.44 -11.01
N GLU A 310 -10.90 10.73 -10.76
CA GLU A 310 -9.68 11.52 -10.86
C GLU A 310 -9.01 11.61 -9.49
N ARG A 311 -7.70 11.52 -9.47
CA ARG A 311 -6.88 11.71 -8.28
C ARG A 311 -6.75 13.21 -7.97
N LEU A 312 -6.98 13.59 -6.72
CA LEU A 312 -6.87 14.99 -6.27
C LEU A 312 -5.56 15.30 -5.54
N PHE A 313 -4.79 14.30 -5.17
CA PHE A 313 -3.51 14.46 -4.48
C PHE A 313 -2.45 13.55 -5.11
N ASN A 314 -1.31 14.14 -5.49
CA ASN A 314 -0.25 13.41 -6.20
C ASN A 314 0.64 12.56 -5.29
N GLY A 315 0.60 12.76 -3.97
CA GLY A 315 1.46 12.07 -2.99
C GLY A 315 2.88 12.61 -2.90
N THR A 316 3.24 13.63 -3.66
CA THR A 316 4.62 14.14 -3.76
C THR A 316 4.75 15.53 -3.15
N ASP A 317 3.82 16.41 -3.51
CA ASP A 317 3.80 17.81 -3.09
C ASP A 317 2.36 18.35 -3.06
N LEU A 318 2.23 19.65 -2.78
CA LEU A 318 0.96 20.35 -2.68
C LEU A 318 0.60 21.10 -3.98
N THR A 319 1.17 20.73 -5.11
CA THR A 319 0.80 21.27 -6.43
C THR A 319 -0.66 20.98 -6.72
N GLY A 320 -1.40 21.99 -7.20
CA GLY A 320 -2.83 21.91 -7.45
C GLY A 320 -3.71 22.11 -6.22
N TRP A 321 -3.13 22.51 -5.08
CA TRP A 321 -3.84 22.82 -3.84
C TRP A 321 -3.75 24.29 -3.49
N GLY A 322 -4.87 24.86 -3.03
CA GLY A 322 -4.97 26.19 -2.41
C GLY A 322 -5.14 26.07 -0.90
N PHE A 323 -4.91 27.18 -0.19
CA PHE A 323 -4.93 27.22 1.27
C PHE A 323 -5.60 28.49 1.75
N VAL A 324 -6.37 28.38 2.83
CA VAL A 324 -6.89 29.49 3.60
C VAL A 324 -6.60 29.22 5.06
N ILE A 325 -5.61 29.91 5.62
CA ILE A 325 -5.10 29.65 6.97
C ILE A 325 -5.13 30.93 7.77
N GLY A 326 -5.78 30.91 8.92
CA GLY A 326 -5.93 32.05 9.81
C GLY A 326 -5.20 31.89 11.13
N ASN A 327 -4.45 32.91 11.52
CA ASN A 327 -3.86 32.99 12.84
C ASN A 327 -4.80 33.77 13.77
N ASN A 328 -5.59 33.08 14.60
CA ASN A 328 -6.39 33.65 15.70
C ASN A 328 -7.16 34.93 15.35
N CYS A 329 -7.56 35.08 14.10
CA CYS A 329 -8.33 36.23 13.64
C CYS A 329 -9.77 36.08 14.09
N ALA A 330 -10.09 36.52 15.27
CA ALA A 330 -11.44 36.59 15.79
C ALA A 330 -11.97 38.05 15.73
N PRO A 331 -13.21 38.22 15.35
CA PRO A 331 -14.05 37.41 14.51
C PRO A 331 -13.86 37.72 13.02
N ARG A 332 -13.33 36.80 12.27
CA ARG A 332 -13.27 36.72 10.78
C ARG A 332 -12.90 38.03 10.03
N PRO A 333 -11.85 38.78 10.38
CA PRO A 333 -11.47 39.92 9.57
C PRO A 333 -10.89 39.46 8.24
N GLU A 334 -11.45 39.99 7.16
CA GLU A 334 -10.82 39.89 5.83
C GLU A 334 -9.36 40.33 5.93
N GLY A 335 -8.45 39.55 5.38
CA GLY A 335 -7.00 39.84 5.40
C GLY A 335 -6.16 39.10 6.41
N CYS A 336 -6.74 38.35 7.35
CA CYS A 336 -5.98 37.47 8.25
C CYS A 336 -5.65 36.12 7.63
N ALA A 337 -6.30 35.71 6.55
CA ALA A 337 -6.07 34.44 5.89
C ALA A 337 -4.75 34.45 5.10
N GLN A 338 -3.96 33.41 5.28
CA GLN A 338 -2.78 33.12 4.47
C GLN A 338 -3.12 32.07 3.41
N THR A 339 -2.59 32.25 2.21
CA THR A 339 -2.82 31.34 1.08
C THR A 339 -1.68 30.35 0.87
N VAL A 340 -0.82 30.18 1.85
CA VAL A 340 0.33 29.25 1.84
C VAL A 340 0.12 28.16 2.88
N PRO A 341 0.63 26.93 2.64
CA PRO A 341 0.39 25.80 3.54
C PRO A 341 0.98 25.98 4.95
N GLY A 342 2.06 26.78 5.08
CA GLY A 342 2.75 27.00 6.34
C GLY A 342 3.18 25.70 7.02
N SER A 343 3.03 25.65 8.34
CA SER A 343 3.21 24.41 9.12
C SER A 343 1.92 23.58 9.24
N THR A 344 0.78 24.14 8.82
CA THR A 344 -0.53 23.52 8.98
C THR A 344 -0.70 22.32 8.05
N PHE A 345 -0.33 22.46 6.77
CA PHE A 345 -0.43 21.39 5.79
C PHE A 345 0.94 21.04 5.23
N GLN A 346 1.24 19.76 5.15
CA GLN A 346 2.52 19.22 4.67
C GLN A 346 2.28 17.91 3.91
N VAL A 347 3.25 17.49 3.13
CA VAL A 347 3.33 16.12 2.63
C VAL A 347 4.31 15.34 3.50
N LYS A 348 3.83 14.27 4.11
CA LYS A 348 4.65 13.36 4.93
C LYS A 348 4.41 11.92 4.46
N ASP A 349 5.48 11.20 4.12
CA ASP A 349 5.41 9.81 3.66
C ASP A 349 4.39 9.59 2.51
N ALA A 350 4.38 10.50 1.54
CA ALA A 350 3.43 10.54 0.43
C ALA A 350 1.95 10.70 0.85
N MET A 351 1.67 11.26 2.02
CA MET A 351 0.34 11.55 2.53
C MET A 351 0.17 13.05 2.75
N LEU A 352 -1.04 13.55 2.50
CA LEU A 352 -1.43 14.87 2.96
C LEU A 352 -1.54 14.83 4.49
N TYR A 353 -0.89 15.74 5.16
CA TYR A 353 -0.84 15.82 6.62
C TYR A 353 -1.27 17.19 7.08
N THR A 354 -2.02 17.24 8.19
CA THR A 354 -2.22 18.47 8.95
C THR A 354 -1.70 18.35 10.37
N SER A 355 -1.16 19.46 10.88
CA SER A 355 -0.87 19.65 12.30
C SER A 355 -2.10 20.08 13.11
N GLY A 356 -3.21 20.46 12.44
CA GLY A 356 -4.41 21.01 13.03
C GLY A 356 -4.30 22.48 13.42
N ARG A 357 -3.12 23.11 13.31
CA ARG A 357 -2.91 24.51 13.70
C ARG A 357 -1.84 25.19 12.84
N PRO A 358 -1.97 26.50 12.53
CA PRO A 358 -3.15 27.36 12.69
C PRO A 358 -4.40 26.83 11.98
N HIS A 359 -5.59 27.29 12.41
CA HIS A 359 -6.87 26.92 11.79
C HIS A 359 -6.94 27.30 10.33
N GLY A 360 -7.72 26.57 9.57
CA GLY A 360 -7.99 26.84 8.18
C GLY A 360 -8.27 25.57 7.40
N TYR A 361 -8.12 25.63 6.09
CA TYR A 361 -8.32 24.47 5.23
C TYR A 361 -7.43 24.52 4.01
N ALA A 362 -7.13 23.32 3.48
CA ALA A 362 -6.56 23.10 2.17
C ALA A 362 -7.67 22.67 1.21
N TYR A 363 -7.56 22.98 -0.09
CA TYR A 363 -8.55 22.59 -1.08
C TYR A 363 -7.92 22.37 -2.45
N PRO A 364 -8.36 21.38 -3.24
CA PRO A 364 -7.97 21.26 -4.64
C PRO A 364 -8.41 22.50 -5.42
N LEU A 365 -7.56 23.03 -6.31
CA LEU A 365 -7.84 24.20 -7.14
C LEU A 365 -8.86 23.92 -8.27
N LYS A 366 -9.88 23.12 -7.96
CA LYS A 366 -10.95 22.72 -8.85
C LYS A 366 -12.28 22.76 -8.11
N GLN A 367 -13.28 23.31 -8.76
CA GLN A 367 -14.66 23.28 -8.27
C GLN A 367 -15.37 22.04 -8.77
N PHE A 368 -16.28 21.54 -7.98
CA PHE A 368 -17.11 20.38 -8.30
C PHE A 368 -18.58 20.77 -8.29
N GLY A 369 -19.34 20.19 -9.21
CA GLY A 369 -20.77 20.43 -9.35
C GLY A 369 -21.61 19.61 -8.35
N PRO A 370 -22.95 19.62 -8.53
CA PRO A 370 -23.83 19.01 -7.53
C PRO A 370 -23.74 17.49 -7.47
N ASN A 371 -23.22 16.85 -8.52
CA ASN A 371 -23.21 15.40 -8.63
C ASN A 371 -21.76 14.91 -8.64
N PHE A 372 -21.37 14.22 -7.59
CA PHE A 372 -20.06 13.58 -7.49
C PHE A 372 -20.05 12.47 -6.44
N THR A 373 -19.08 11.58 -6.57
CA THR A 373 -18.68 10.67 -5.50
C THR A 373 -17.24 10.97 -5.11
N PHE A 374 -17.02 11.39 -3.87
CA PHE A 374 -15.72 11.73 -3.31
C PHE A 374 -15.27 10.64 -2.36
N ARG A 375 -14.02 10.18 -2.47
CA ARG A 375 -13.44 9.12 -1.65
C ARG A 375 -12.06 9.47 -1.18
N LEU A 376 -11.72 9.03 0.04
CA LEU A 376 -10.40 9.15 0.62
C LEU A 376 -10.23 8.15 1.77
N GLU A 377 -9.01 8.09 2.30
CA GLU A 377 -8.73 7.44 3.58
C GLU A 377 -8.10 8.47 4.52
N TYR A 378 -8.50 8.42 5.80
CA TYR A 378 -7.88 9.23 6.85
C TYR A 378 -7.38 8.37 8.00
N ARG A 379 -6.41 8.91 8.73
CA ARG A 379 -5.88 8.33 9.97
C ARG A 379 -5.55 9.44 10.96
N TYR A 380 -6.13 9.37 12.13
CA TYR A 380 -5.69 10.19 13.24
C TYR A 380 -4.30 9.77 13.71
N ALA A 381 -3.40 10.73 13.93
CA ALA A 381 -2.08 10.43 14.47
C ALA A 381 -2.14 10.47 16.01
N PRO A 382 -1.80 9.38 16.71
CA PRO A 382 -1.81 9.36 18.16
C PRO A 382 -0.89 10.44 18.75
N TYR A 383 -1.30 11.04 19.84
CA TYR A 383 -0.44 11.92 20.65
C TYR A 383 0.49 11.11 21.53
N PRO A 384 1.70 11.62 21.82
CA PRO A 384 2.55 11.04 22.85
C PRO A 384 1.79 11.00 24.20
N GLY A 385 1.75 9.82 24.81
CA GLY A 385 1.12 9.64 26.11
C GLY A 385 -0.37 9.31 26.11
N MET A 386 -1.02 9.17 24.95
CA MET A 386 -2.39 8.63 24.88
C MET A 386 -2.44 7.24 25.55
N GLN A 387 -3.43 7.04 26.40
CA GLN A 387 -3.69 5.76 27.06
C GLN A 387 -4.86 5.01 26.42
N SER A 388 -5.75 5.72 25.76
CA SER A 388 -6.92 5.19 25.09
C SER A 388 -7.27 5.99 23.85
N ASP A 389 -8.11 5.44 22.98
CA ASP A 389 -8.65 6.09 21.82
C ASP A 389 -9.50 7.32 22.18
N MET A 390 -10.12 7.31 23.35
CA MET A 390 -10.91 8.42 23.88
C MET A 390 -10.10 9.67 24.22
N ASP A 391 -8.78 9.54 24.33
CA ASP A 391 -7.88 10.66 24.62
C ASP A 391 -7.62 11.51 23.37
N TYR A 392 -8.00 11.03 22.20
CA TYR A 392 -7.81 11.79 20.96
C TYR A 392 -8.86 12.90 20.85
N TYR A 393 -8.39 14.14 20.77
CA TYR A 393 -9.24 15.34 20.70
C TYR A 393 -9.20 16.02 19.33
N GLY A 394 -8.70 15.34 18.28
CA GLY A 394 -8.57 15.90 16.94
C GLY A 394 -9.91 16.28 16.33
N ASN A 395 -9.93 17.45 15.70
CA ASN A 395 -11.04 17.99 14.95
C ASN A 395 -10.58 18.38 13.55
N THR A 396 -11.27 17.87 12.55
CA THR A 396 -11.12 18.19 11.13
C THR A 396 -12.44 17.89 10.44
N GLY A 397 -12.61 18.35 9.21
CA GLY A 397 -13.81 18.11 8.43
C GLY A 397 -13.57 18.21 6.93
N TYR A 398 -14.60 17.85 6.17
CA TYR A 398 -14.65 18.03 4.73
C TYR A 398 -15.69 19.09 4.40
N LEU A 399 -15.21 20.27 3.99
CA LEU A 399 -16.03 21.44 3.72
C LEU A 399 -16.55 21.36 2.29
N LEU A 400 -17.85 21.23 2.10
CA LEU A 400 -18.46 21.08 0.77
C LEU A 400 -19.05 22.40 0.27
N PHE A 401 -18.97 22.63 -1.04
CA PHE A 401 -19.62 23.75 -1.73
C PHE A 401 -19.10 25.15 -1.35
N ILE A 402 -17.79 25.27 -1.06
CA ILE A 402 -17.18 26.57 -0.76
C ILE A 402 -17.20 27.43 -2.02
N THR A 403 -17.78 28.61 -1.93
CA THR A 403 -17.82 29.60 -3.04
C THR A 403 -17.00 30.84 -2.75
N LYS A 404 -16.75 31.15 -1.48
CA LYS A 404 -15.90 32.26 -1.02
C LYS A 404 -14.86 31.72 -0.04
N HIS A 405 -13.62 32.08 -0.26
CA HIS A 405 -12.51 31.64 0.60
C HIS A 405 -12.37 32.56 1.80
N GLU A 406 -12.80 32.08 2.95
CA GLU A 406 -12.66 32.68 4.27
C GLU A 406 -12.19 31.59 5.23
N VAL A 407 -11.59 31.95 6.37
CA VAL A 407 -11.12 30.96 7.37
C VAL A 407 -12.26 30.04 7.84
N TRP A 408 -13.46 30.63 7.96
CA TRP A 408 -14.72 29.95 8.26
C TRP A 408 -15.73 30.26 7.13
N PRO A 409 -15.67 29.50 6.01
CA PRO A 409 -16.57 29.81 4.88
C PRO A 409 -18.00 29.35 5.17
N ARG A 410 -18.96 29.92 4.44
CA ARG A 410 -20.29 29.34 4.34
C ARG A 410 -20.18 27.99 3.62
N THR A 411 -20.45 26.91 4.32
CA THR A 411 -20.21 25.51 3.82
C THR A 411 -21.03 24.50 4.60
N MET A 412 -21.36 23.38 3.98
CA MET A 412 -21.72 22.15 4.68
C MET A 412 -20.43 21.42 5.07
N GLU A 413 -20.20 21.25 6.34
CA GLU A 413 -19.09 20.46 6.80
C GLU A 413 -19.53 19.02 7.10
N ILE A 414 -18.90 18.07 6.47
CA ILE A 414 -18.94 16.67 6.90
C ILE A 414 -17.87 16.51 7.96
N GLN A 415 -18.32 16.44 9.20
CA GLN A 415 -17.46 16.45 10.38
C GLN A 415 -16.55 15.21 10.41
N ASN A 416 -15.30 15.41 10.73
CA ASN A 416 -14.36 14.34 11.02
C ASN A 416 -13.62 14.60 12.35
N LYS A 417 -14.36 15.07 13.35
CA LYS A 417 -13.93 15.13 14.74
C LYS A 417 -14.07 13.76 15.37
N ALA A 418 -13.08 13.36 16.16
CA ALA A 418 -13.12 12.09 16.88
C ALA A 418 -14.40 11.97 17.74
N GLY A 419 -15.14 10.89 17.53
CA GLY A 419 -16.43 10.66 18.16
C GLY A 419 -17.65 11.29 17.46
N PHE A 420 -17.44 12.03 16.35
CA PHE A 420 -18.50 12.68 15.57
C PHE A 420 -18.32 12.49 14.06
N GLU A 421 -17.51 11.55 13.66
CA GLU A 421 -17.15 11.32 12.26
C GLU A 421 -18.40 11.15 11.40
N MET A 422 -18.42 11.81 10.25
CA MET A 422 -19.49 11.80 9.26
C MET A 422 -20.81 12.50 9.70
N SER A 423 -20.86 13.18 10.84
CA SER A 423 -21.98 14.05 11.18
C SER A 423 -21.97 15.33 10.32
N ILE A 424 -23.06 16.09 10.37
CA ILE A 424 -23.22 17.29 9.54
C ILE A 424 -23.11 18.53 10.45
N VAL A 425 -22.15 19.40 10.14
CA VAL A 425 -22.05 20.73 10.75
C VAL A 425 -22.53 21.78 9.76
N GLN A 426 -23.41 22.64 10.21
CA GLN A 426 -24.11 23.62 9.40
C GLN A 426 -23.46 24.99 9.57
N LEU A 427 -22.52 25.34 8.69
CA LEU A 427 -21.86 26.65 8.73
C LEU A 427 -22.58 27.66 7.79
N ASP A 428 -23.31 28.59 8.39
CA ASP A 428 -24.07 29.64 7.71
C ASP A 428 -25.05 29.10 6.65
N GLY A 429 -25.72 27.98 6.94
CA GLY A 429 -26.71 27.33 6.09
C GLY A 429 -27.51 26.30 6.87
N HIS A 430 -28.50 25.68 6.21
CA HIS A 430 -29.39 24.70 6.84
C HIS A 430 -29.45 23.39 6.02
N ALA A 431 -29.57 22.29 6.73
CA ALA A 431 -29.81 20.96 6.17
C ALA A 431 -30.88 20.22 6.98
N THR A 432 -31.66 19.41 6.30
CA THR A 432 -32.45 18.34 6.90
C THR A 432 -31.69 17.06 6.73
N TYR A 433 -31.33 16.40 7.83
CA TYR A 433 -30.49 15.20 7.76
C TYR A 433 -30.77 14.20 8.88
N THR A 434 -30.35 12.97 8.64
CA THR A 434 -30.28 11.91 9.64
C THR A 434 -28.82 11.53 9.87
N TYR A 435 -28.50 11.09 11.09
CA TYR A 435 -27.17 10.65 11.49
C TYR A 435 -27.29 9.50 12.49
N ASP A 436 -26.57 8.42 12.26
CA ASP A 436 -26.55 7.24 13.14
C ASP A 436 -25.22 7.15 13.91
N ASP A 437 -25.23 7.73 15.11
CA ASP A 437 -24.05 7.76 15.98
C ASP A 437 -23.65 6.38 16.48
N GLN A 438 -24.62 5.50 16.75
CA GLN A 438 -24.32 4.15 17.21
C GLN A 438 -23.68 3.29 16.12
N LEU A 439 -24.14 3.48 14.88
CA LEU A 439 -23.55 2.80 13.72
C LEU A 439 -22.15 3.33 13.43
N ARG A 440 -21.95 4.68 13.51
CA ARG A 440 -20.65 5.32 13.40
C ARG A 440 -19.65 4.69 14.37
N GLU A 441 -20.01 4.58 15.67
CA GLU A 441 -19.12 4.01 16.69
C GLU A 441 -18.73 2.56 16.41
N ARG A 442 -19.66 1.75 15.90
CA ARG A 442 -19.41 0.34 15.58
C ARG A 442 -18.47 0.14 14.39
N VAL A 443 -18.47 1.06 13.43
CA VAL A 443 -17.72 0.90 12.18
C VAL A 443 -16.43 1.72 12.14
N ARG A 444 -16.30 2.71 13.02
CA ARG A 444 -15.07 3.50 13.15
C ARG A 444 -13.91 2.62 13.61
N LYS A 445 -12.76 2.80 13.01
CA LYS A 445 -11.51 2.20 13.49
C LYS A 445 -10.81 3.17 14.43
N PRO A 446 -10.06 2.65 15.42
CA PRO A 446 -9.42 3.46 16.44
C PRO A 446 -8.33 4.39 15.88
N THR A 447 -7.91 5.34 16.69
CA THR A 447 -6.79 6.25 16.42
C THR A 447 -5.53 5.46 16.04
N GLY A 448 -4.86 5.88 14.98
CA GLY A 448 -3.71 5.16 14.41
C GLY A 448 -4.07 4.23 13.26
N GLU A 449 -5.33 3.87 13.08
CA GLU A 449 -5.80 3.04 11.98
C GLU A 449 -6.41 3.85 10.82
N TRP A 450 -6.38 3.28 9.62
CA TRP A 450 -6.95 3.90 8.44
C TRP A 450 -8.46 3.67 8.35
N ASN A 451 -9.22 4.75 8.28
CA ASN A 451 -10.64 4.77 8.00
C ASN A 451 -10.90 5.21 6.56
N ALA A 452 -11.83 4.57 5.87
CA ALA A 452 -12.25 4.92 4.52
C ALA A 452 -13.51 5.79 4.56
N VAL A 453 -13.48 6.90 3.83
CA VAL A 453 -14.60 7.85 3.70
C VAL A 453 -15.12 7.83 2.27
N GLN A 454 -16.45 7.85 2.12
CA GLN A 454 -17.11 8.19 0.88
C GLN A 454 -18.20 9.23 1.14
N ILE A 455 -18.23 10.25 0.31
CA ILE A 455 -19.27 11.26 0.28
C ILE A 455 -19.88 11.25 -1.11
N VAL A 456 -21.20 11.09 -1.19
CA VAL A 456 -21.96 11.11 -2.45
C VAL A 456 -22.85 12.32 -2.43
N SER A 457 -22.72 13.19 -3.43
CA SER A 457 -23.60 14.35 -3.64
C SER A 457 -24.41 14.13 -4.91
N LYS A 458 -25.74 14.33 -4.83
CA LYS A 458 -26.65 14.26 -5.97
C LYS A 458 -27.71 15.35 -5.84
N GLY A 459 -27.55 16.42 -6.63
CA GLY A 459 -28.41 17.59 -6.52
C GLY A 459 -28.36 18.18 -5.11
N ASN A 460 -29.49 18.12 -4.41
CA ASN A 460 -29.65 18.70 -3.07
C ASN A 460 -29.54 17.64 -1.95
N GLU A 461 -29.07 16.45 -2.26
CA GLU A 461 -28.89 15.37 -1.29
C GLU A 461 -27.43 14.97 -1.14
N VAL A 462 -27.02 14.63 0.10
CA VAL A 462 -25.67 14.19 0.40
C VAL A 462 -25.72 12.97 1.31
N TRP A 463 -25.00 11.90 0.95
CA TRP A 463 -24.81 10.71 1.76
C TRP A 463 -23.36 10.60 2.21
N THR A 464 -23.14 10.27 3.47
CA THR A 464 -21.81 10.05 4.03
C THR A 464 -21.64 8.62 4.47
N TYR A 465 -20.48 8.05 4.19
CA TYR A 465 -20.14 6.66 4.50
C TYR A 465 -18.81 6.58 5.22
N LEU A 466 -18.76 5.75 6.25
CA LEU A 466 -17.54 5.41 6.99
C LEU A 466 -17.29 3.91 6.86
N ASN A 467 -16.12 3.52 6.39
CA ASN A 467 -15.73 2.12 6.16
C ASN A 467 -16.77 1.30 5.37
N GLY A 468 -17.40 1.94 4.38
CA GLY A 468 -18.39 1.34 3.49
C GLY A 468 -19.83 1.32 4.03
N VAL A 469 -20.07 1.85 5.22
CA VAL A 469 -21.39 1.91 5.85
C VAL A 469 -21.93 3.33 5.84
N GLN A 470 -23.16 3.54 5.40
CA GLN A 470 -23.82 4.85 5.41
C GLN A 470 -24.07 5.30 6.86
N ILE A 471 -23.62 6.51 7.20
CA ILE A 471 -23.71 7.08 8.54
C ILE A 471 -24.71 8.24 8.58
N ALA A 472 -24.70 9.11 7.56
CA ALA A 472 -25.65 10.20 7.48
C ALA A 472 -26.25 10.33 6.09
N HIS A 473 -27.42 10.95 6.03
CA HIS A 473 -28.11 11.34 4.82
C HIS A 473 -28.71 12.73 5.00
N VAL A 474 -28.25 13.66 4.19
CA VAL A 474 -28.85 14.98 4.01
C VAL A 474 -29.89 14.86 2.91
N SER A 475 -31.15 15.07 3.25
CA SER A 475 -32.28 15.00 2.29
C SER A 475 -32.57 16.32 1.59
N ALA A 476 -32.09 17.44 2.17
CA ALA A 476 -32.18 18.77 1.56
C ALA A 476 -31.19 19.73 2.25
N HIS A 477 -30.68 20.68 1.50
CA HIS A 477 -29.84 21.78 2.02
C HIS A 477 -29.97 23.06 1.21
N ASP A 478 -29.48 24.18 1.78
CA ASP A 478 -29.55 25.53 1.17
C ASP A 478 -28.18 26.09 0.75
N TRP A 479 -27.09 25.31 0.85
CA TRP A 479 -25.79 25.69 0.29
C TRP A 479 -25.80 25.68 -1.24
N PRO A 480 -24.85 26.39 -1.88
CA PRO A 480 -24.63 26.26 -3.32
C PRO A 480 -24.40 24.82 -3.71
N GLN A 481 -24.88 24.43 -4.91
CA GLN A 481 -24.72 23.06 -5.40
C GLN A 481 -23.39 22.82 -6.12
N SER A 482 -22.49 23.79 -6.12
CA SER A 482 -21.13 23.68 -6.68
C SER A 482 -20.18 24.55 -5.90
N GLY A 483 -18.92 24.15 -5.85
CA GLY A 483 -17.87 24.89 -5.16
C GLY A 483 -16.62 24.03 -4.93
N TYR A 484 -15.72 24.54 -4.12
CA TYR A 484 -14.54 23.80 -3.72
C TYR A 484 -14.86 22.84 -2.57
N ILE A 485 -14.03 21.79 -2.45
CA ILE A 485 -14.05 20.86 -1.33
C ILE A 485 -12.82 21.17 -0.46
N GLY A 486 -13.04 21.54 0.81
CA GLY A 486 -12.00 21.87 1.76
C GLY A 486 -11.66 20.69 2.68
N PHE A 487 -10.40 20.63 3.09
CA PHE A 487 -9.89 19.73 4.14
C PHE A 487 -9.54 20.60 5.33
N GLU A 488 -10.34 20.54 6.36
CA GLU A 488 -10.19 21.43 7.50
C GLU A 488 -9.03 21.03 8.41
N ALA A 489 -8.36 22.02 8.98
CA ALA A 489 -7.40 21.92 10.06
C ALA A 489 -7.89 22.73 11.25
N GLU A 490 -8.39 22.08 12.29
CA GLU A 490 -8.88 22.77 13.49
C GLU A 490 -8.09 22.33 14.74
N SER A 491 -7.92 21.03 14.94
CA SER A 491 -7.04 20.50 15.99
C SER A 491 -6.65 19.05 15.69
N GLY A 492 -5.56 18.59 16.32
CA GLY A 492 -5.05 17.24 16.15
C GLY A 492 -4.33 17.00 14.83
N MET A 493 -3.52 15.98 14.83
CA MET A 493 -2.74 15.59 13.66
C MET A 493 -3.48 14.52 12.86
N VAL A 494 -3.71 14.79 11.58
CA VAL A 494 -4.43 13.87 10.68
C VAL A 494 -3.63 13.65 9.41
N TYR A 495 -3.65 12.41 8.93
CA TYR A 495 -3.13 12.03 7.62
C TYR A 495 -4.27 11.65 6.69
N TRP A 496 -4.17 12.08 5.43
CA TRP A 496 -5.07 11.66 4.35
C TRP A 496 -4.28 11.08 3.18
N ARG A 497 -4.87 10.10 2.52
CA ARG A 497 -4.32 9.49 1.30
C ARG A 497 -5.44 9.02 0.39
N ASN A 498 -5.08 8.60 -0.82
CA ASN A 498 -6.03 8.04 -1.80
C ASN A 498 -7.22 8.97 -2.05
N ILE A 499 -6.93 10.29 -2.10
CA ILE A 499 -7.92 11.35 -2.29
C ILE A 499 -8.32 11.38 -3.75
N ARG A 500 -9.59 11.09 -4.05
CA ARG A 500 -10.10 10.97 -5.41
C ARG A 500 -11.58 11.33 -5.51
N ILE A 501 -12.00 11.80 -6.67
CA ILE A 501 -13.37 12.18 -6.93
C ILE A 501 -13.81 11.70 -8.30
N LYS A 502 -15.07 11.34 -8.42
CA LYS A 502 -15.74 11.01 -9.66
C LYS A 502 -16.92 11.99 -9.81
N PRO A 503 -16.85 12.94 -10.76
CA PRO A 503 -18.02 13.67 -11.22
C PRO A 503 -19.00 12.72 -11.90
N ASP A 504 -20.28 12.87 -11.63
CA ASP A 504 -21.35 12.07 -12.26
C ASP A 504 -21.92 12.80 -13.50
#